data_0afeb23275c59b27a02e7e8c4c79b66c
#
_entry.id   0afeb23275c59b27a02e7e8c4c79b66c
#
_cell.length_a   1.000
_cell.length_b   1.000
_cell.length_c   1.000
_cell.angle_alpha   90.00
_cell.angle_beta   90.00
_cell.angle_gamma   90.00
#
_symmetry.space_group_name_H-M   'P 1'
#
loop_
_entity.id
_entity.type
_entity.pdbx_description
1 polymer ?
#
loop_
_entity_poly.entity_id
_entity_poly.type
_entity_poly.pdbx_seq_one_letter_code
_entity_poly.pdbx_strand_id
1 'polypeptide(L)'
;MATTVFAQYPLSALKLIGVLQQNNAWQAFFMDDKAQIEMVTVGQFLTAEALKVKQISQFGVELSYWKNKQTCTDEGILSLKF
;
A
#
# COMPACT_ATOMS: atom_id res chain seq x y z
N MET A 1 -7.11 -11.89 -9.42
CA MET A 1 -5.84 -12.16 -8.73
C MET A 1 -5.21 -10.83 -8.30
N ALA A 2 -4.82 -10.72 -7.06
CA ALA A 2 -4.21 -9.48 -6.57
C ALA A 2 -2.80 -9.32 -7.14
N THR A 3 -2.49 -8.09 -7.56
CA THR A 3 -1.19 -7.76 -8.14
C THR A 3 -0.36 -7.04 -7.09
N THR A 4 0.93 -7.36 -7.01
CA THR A 4 1.84 -6.66 -6.12
C THR A 4 2.43 -5.45 -6.84
N VAL A 5 2.18 -4.27 -6.30
CA VAL A 5 2.72 -3.02 -6.83
C VAL A 5 4.06 -2.74 -6.16
N PHE A 6 5.04 -2.32 -6.94
CA PHE A 6 6.40 -2.07 -6.45
C PHE A 6 7.03 -3.30 -5.78
N ALA A 7 6.85 -4.47 -6.38
CA ALA A 7 7.31 -5.74 -5.80
C ALA A 7 8.83 -5.80 -5.55
N GLN A 8 9.60 -4.94 -6.19
CA GLN A 8 11.06 -4.93 -6.07
C GLN A 8 11.57 -3.91 -5.06
N TYR A 9 10.69 -3.12 -4.46
CA TYR A 9 11.09 -2.03 -3.58
C TYR A 9 10.63 -2.27 -2.15
N PRO A 10 11.45 -1.88 -1.15
CA PRO A 10 10.95 -1.82 0.23
C PRO A 10 10.05 -0.61 0.42
N LEU A 11 9.22 -0.63 1.46
CA LEU A 11 8.30 0.47 1.74
C LEU A 11 9.04 1.79 1.97
N SER A 12 10.24 1.74 2.53
CA SER A 12 11.04 2.93 2.79
C SER A 12 11.47 3.66 1.53
N ALA A 13 11.44 2.99 0.37
CA ALA A 13 11.76 3.61 -0.91
C ALA A 13 10.55 4.25 -1.59
N LEU A 14 9.37 4.16 -0.98
CA LEU A 14 8.14 4.69 -1.54
C LEU A 14 7.65 5.89 -0.75
N LYS A 15 6.99 6.80 -1.44
CA LYS A 15 6.39 7.97 -0.83
C LYS A 15 4.92 8.06 -1.25
N LEU A 16 4.05 8.24 -0.26
CA LEU A 16 2.63 8.49 -0.54
C LEU A 16 2.47 9.94 -0.95
N ILE A 17 2.06 10.17 -2.19
CA ILE A 17 1.97 11.53 -2.73
C ILE A 17 0.55 12.05 -2.88
N GLY A 18 -0.45 11.17 -2.85
CA GLY A 18 -1.82 11.62 -2.94
C GLY A 18 -2.82 10.50 -2.89
N VAL A 19 -4.07 10.87 -2.70
CA VAL A 19 -5.21 9.96 -2.79
C VAL A 19 -6.29 10.61 -3.63
N LEU A 20 -7.11 9.77 -4.28
CA LEU A 20 -8.20 10.22 -5.12
C LEU A 20 -9.41 9.33 -4.89
N GLN A 21 -10.58 9.93 -4.77
CA GLN A 21 -11.84 9.18 -4.72
C GLN A 21 -12.54 9.29 -6.07
N GLN A 22 -12.90 8.15 -6.64
CA GLN A 22 -13.57 8.11 -7.94
C GLN A 22 -14.54 6.93 -7.94
N ASN A 23 -15.80 7.18 -8.33
CA ASN A 23 -16.84 6.14 -8.42
C ASN A 23 -16.99 5.33 -7.11
N ASN A 24 -16.97 6.01 -5.97
CA ASN A 24 -17.06 5.42 -4.63
C ASN A 24 -15.87 4.51 -4.29
N ALA A 25 -14.76 4.64 -5.01
CA ALA A 25 -13.55 3.90 -4.72
C ALA A 25 -12.40 4.87 -4.48
N TRP A 26 -11.56 4.54 -3.50
CA TRP A 26 -10.38 5.33 -3.19
C TRP A 26 -9.16 4.72 -3.85
N GLN A 27 -8.30 5.58 -4.36
CA GLN A 27 -7.03 5.21 -4.98
C GLN A 27 -5.92 6.01 -4.35
N ALA A 28 -4.77 5.38 -4.16
CA ALA A 28 -3.59 6.05 -3.60
C ALA A 28 -2.49 6.08 -4.66
N PHE A 29 -1.68 7.13 -4.62
CA PHE A 29 -0.57 7.29 -5.54
C PHE A 29 0.73 7.27 -4.75
N PHE A 30 1.62 6.37 -5.14
CA PHE A 30 2.94 6.24 -4.54
C PHE A 30 4.00 6.54 -5.59
N MET A 31 5.09 7.13 -5.14
CA MET A 31 6.24 7.45 -5.99
C MET A 31 7.47 6.76 -5.44
N ASP A 32 8.27 6.18 -6.33
CA ASP A 32 9.53 5.57 -5.94
C ASP A 32 10.69 6.60 -6.01
N ASP A 33 11.90 6.14 -5.75
CA ASP A 33 13.08 7.01 -5.75
C ASP A 33 13.49 7.50 -7.14
N LYS A 34 12.90 6.93 -8.18
CA LYS A 34 13.13 7.35 -9.58
C LYS A 34 11.99 8.21 -10.10
N ALA A 35 11.12 8.71 -9.22
CA ALA A 35 9.97 9.54 -9.54
C ALA A 35 8.93 8.83 -10.42
N GLN A 36 8.88 7.50 -10.37
CA GLN A 36 7.82 6.74 -11.02
C GLN A 36 6.61 6.66 -10.11
N ILE A 37 5.44 6.95 -10.66
CA ILE A 37 4.19 7.00 -9.90
C ILE A 37 3.31 5.83 -10.29
N GLU A 38 2.80 5.12 -9.28
CA GLU A 38 1.88 4.02 -9.47
C GLU A 38 0.62 4.23 -8.64
N MET A 39 -0.51 3.84 -9.21
CA MET A 39 -1.80 3.89 -8.54
C MET A 39 -2.07 2.58 -7.84
N VAL A 40 -2.56 2.67 -6.60
CA VAL A 40 -2.84 1.52 -5.76
C VAL A 40 -4.28 1.59 -5.29
N THR A 41 -4.97 0.44 -5.29
CA THR A 41 -6.34 0.33 -4.81
C THR A 41 -6.42 -0.64 -3.64
N VAL A 42 -7.55 -0.59 -2.91
CA VAL A 42 -7.80 -1.49 -1.79
C VAL A 42 -7.78 -2.95 -2.28
N GLY A 43 -7.12 -3.81 -1.54
CA GLY A 43 -7.00 -5.23 -1.86
C GLY A 43 -5.74 -5.61 -2.61
N GLN A 44 -4.99 -4.63 -3.12
CA GLN A 44 -3.71 -4.91 -3.75
C GLN A 44 -2.61 -5.06 -2.73
N PHE A 45 -1.54 -5.75 -3.13
CA PHE A 45 -0.33 -5.87 -2.30
C PHE A 45 0.68 -4.84 -2.75
N LEU A 46 1.44 -4.33 -1.80
CA LEU A 46 2.40 -3.25 -2.01
C LEU A 46 3.77 -3.68 -1.48
N THR A 47 4.80 -3.40 -2.26
CA THR A 47 6.21 -3.60 -1.92
C THR A 47 6.66 -5.07 -1.88
N ALA A 48 7.98 -5.25 -1.75
CA ALA A 48 8.58 -6.58 -1.59
C ALA A 48 8.13 -7.29 -0.32
N GLU A 49 7.60 -6.54 0.65
CA GLU A 49 7.12 -7.08 1.91
C GLU A 49 5.69 -7.60 1.80
N ALA A 50 5.05 -7.45 0.64
CA ALA A 50 3.69 -7.90 0.36
C ALA A 50 2.68 -7.35 1.37
N LEU A 51 2.73 -6.06 1.61
CA LEU A 51 1.79 -5.36 2.48
C LEU A 51 0.46 -5.19 1.76
N LYS A 52 -0.62 -5.62 2.38
CA LYS A 52 -1.94 -5.52 1.78
C LYS A 52 -2.55 -4.15 2.03
N VAL A 53 -3.06 -3.51 0.98
CA VAL A 53 -3.77 -2.24 1.12
C VAL A 53 -5.14 -2.53 1.69
N LYS A 54 -5.34 -2.16 2.95
CA LYS A 54 -6.58 -2.45 3.67
C LYS A 54 -7.60 -1.35 3.52
N GLN A 55 -7.17 -0.10 3.59
CA GLN A 55 -8.08 1.04 3.50
C GLN A 55 -7.33 2.26 2.98
N ILE A 56 -8.00 3.02 2.14
CA ILE A 56 -7.51 4.31 1.65
C ILE A 56 -8.55 5.36 2.01
N SER A 57 -8.09 6.50 2.54
CA SER A 57 -8.96 7.60 2.91
C SER A 57 -8.30 8.92 2.57
N GLN A 58 -9.02 10.02 2.81
CA GLN A 58 -8.48 11.36 2.57
C GLN A 58 -7.28 11.67 3.49
N PHE A 59 -7.10 10.90 4.56
CA PHE A 59 -6.01 11.12 5.51
C PHE A 59 -4.78 10.29 5.21
N GLY A 60 -4.89 9.27 4.38
CA GLY A 60 -3.78 8.39 4.05
C GLY A 60 -4.19 6.97 3.74
N VAL A 61 -3.27 6.04 3.93
CA VAL A 61 -3.45 4.64 3.56
C VAL A 61 -3.14 3.76 4.76
N GLU A 62 -3.99 2.77 5.00
CA GLU A 62 -3.74 1.74 5.99
C GLU A 62 -3.32 0.45 5.29
N LEU A 63 -2.19 -0.10 5.71
CA LEU A 63 -1.64 -1.35 5.20
C LEU A 63 -1.68 -2.40 6.29
N SER A 64 -1.94 -3.64 5.91
CA SER A 64 -1.87 -4.76 6.85
C SER A 64 -0.70 -5.65 6.52
N TYR A 65 -0.12 -6.26 7.53
CA TYR A 65 1.00 -7.19 7.38
C TYR A 65 0.87 -8.31 8.39
N TRP A 66 1.53 -9.43 8.11
CA TRP A 66 1.54 -10.56 9.04
C TRP A 66 2.77 -10.45 9.94
N LYS A 67 2.55 -10.38 11.24
CA LYS A 67 3.65 -10.36 12.22
C LYS A 67 4.39 -11.70 12.24
N ASN A 68 3.64 -12.78 12.00
CA ASN A 68 4.22 -14.11 11.84
C ASN A 68 3.92 -14.58 10.42
N LYS A 69 4.92 -14.47 9.53
CA LYS A 69 4.73 -14.80 8.12
C LYS A 69 4.58 -16.29 7.86
N GLN A 70 5.10 -17.13 8.75
CA GLN A 70 5.05 -18.58 8.57
C GLN A 70 3.62 -19.11 8.78
N THR A 71 2.91 -18.56 9.75
CA THR A 71 1.56 -19.01 10.09
C THR A 71 0.47 -18.07 9.63
N CYS A 72 0.83 -16.92 9.09
CA CYS A 72 -0.11 -15.86 8.70
C CYS A 72 -1.04 -15.49 9.85
N THR A 73 -0.47 -15.34 11.04
CA THR A 73 -1.20 -14.94 12.25
C THR A 73 -0.68 -13.59 12.75
N ASP A 74 -1.42 -12.97 13.64
CA ASP A 74 -1.08 -11.68 14.26
C ASP A 74 -0.93 -10.58 13.22
N GLU A 75 -2.05 -10.22 12.59
CA GLU A 75 -2.08 -9.12 11.63
C GLU A 75 -1.73 -7.80 12.30
N GLY A 76 -0.80 -7.06 11.70
CA GLY A 76 -0.47 -5.71 12.13
C GLY A 76 -0.98 -4.69 11.14
N ILE A 77 -1.17 -3.45 11.60
CA ILE A 77 -1.65 -2.35 10.77
C ILE A 77 -0.57 -1.26 10.74
N LEU A 78 -0.23 -0.83 9.55
CA LEU A 78 0.69 0.28 9.32
C LEU A 78 -0.07 1.41 8.64
N SER A 79 -0.07 2.59 9.23
CA SER A 79 -0.74 3.76 8.67
C SER A 79 0.27 4.69 8.02
N LEU A 80 0.02 5.05 6.77
CA LEU A 80 0.81 6.03 6.04
C LEU A 80 -0.03 7.30 5.90
N LYS A 81 0.50 8.41 6.35
CA LYS A 81 -0.18 9.71 6.30
C LYS A 81 0.65 10.68 5.48
N PHE A 82 -0.04 11.70 4.98
CA PHE A 82 0.63 12.81 4.29
C PHE A 82 1.49 13.63 5.22
#